data_0acc495706287a72e7b0550f7933aa34
#
_entry.id   0acc495706287a72e7b0550f7933aa34
#
_cell.length_a   1.000
_cell.length_b   1.000
_cell.length_c   1.000
_cell.angle_alpha   90.00
_cell.angle_beta   90.00
_cell.angle_gamma   90.00
#
_symmetry.space_group_name_H-M   'P 1'
#
loop_
_entity.id
_entity.type
_entity.pdbx_description
1 polymer ?
#
loop_
_entity_poly.entity_id
_entity_poly.type
_entity_poly.pdbx_seq_one_letter_code
_entity_poly.pdbx_strand_id
1 'polypeptide(L)'
;MPRRATGTLILALWLGAACEAGPPSTAAVAPSDEEVRVRFVALGDSYTIGTSVTEAERWPNQLVDRIDELELAGNPAVNGYTSADLIAEELPQLDALRPEFVSVLIGVNDVVQGVPDAQYAGNVAVILEELLVRLPAGRIVCVATPDYTRTPRGGDYGDPEVQSDGIVRVNAILREACEARSIRFVPDIFEISQRALEDPALVADDGLHPSGAQYRLWVDAIAPVVEDLLAG
;
A
#
# COMPACT_ATOMS: atom_id res chain seq x y z
N MET A 1 19.24 -26.34 -100.62
CA MET A 1 19.48 -24.91 -101.01
C MET A 1 18.74 -24.06 -100.00
N PRO A 2 19.42 -23.25 -99.28
CA PRO A 2 18.83 -22.51 -98.13
C PRO A 2 18.33 -21.15 -98.54
N ARG A 3 17.24 -20.71 -97.98
CA ARG A 3 16.73 -19.34 -98.02
C ARG A 3 17.03 -18.67 -96.69
N ARG A 4 17.77 -17.60 -96.78
CA ARG A 4 18.07 -16.65 -95.72
C ARG A 4 16.81 -15.79 -95.45
N ALA A 5 16.41 -15.62 -94.20
CA ALA A 5 15.45 -14.63 -93.80
C ALA A 5 16.14 -13.66 -92.81
N THR A 6 16.19 -12.41 -93.21
CA THR A 6 16.67 -11.24 -92.49
C THR A 6 15.63 -10.80 -91.46
N GLY A 7 15.97 -10.90 -90.16
CA GLY A 7 15.08 -10.38 -89.12
C GLY A 7 15.60 -9.06 -88.61
N THR A 8 14.78 -8.04 -88.66
CA THR A 8 14.99 -6.68 -88.19
C THR A 8 14.96 -6.62 -86.67
N LEU A 9 16.00 -6.10 -86.04
CA LEU A 9 16.10 -5.93 -84.61
C LEU A 9 15.44 -4.59 -84.23
N ILE A 10 14.35 -4.62 -83.47
CA ILE A 10 13.68 -3.44 -82.90
C ILE A 10 14.25 -3.27 -81.47
N LEU A 11 14.99 -2.18 -81.24
CA LEU A 11 15.53 -1.80 -79.95
C LEU A 11 14.48 -1.02 -79.19
N ALA A 12 13.84 -1.63 -78.20
CA ALA A 12 12.91 -0.94 -77.31
C ALA A 12 13.69 -0.31 -76.14
N LEU A 13 13.73 1.01 -76.10
CA LEU A 13 14.23 1.74 -74.93
C LEU A 13 13.21 1.65 -73.80
N TRP A 14 13.57 1.01 -72.69
CA TRP A 14 12.85 1.10 -71.45
C TRP A 14 13.42 2.29 -70.63
N LEU A 15 12.62 3.35 -70.47
CA LEU A 15 12.86 4.39 -69.48
C LEU A 15 12.41 3.87 -68.09
N GLY A 16 13.38 3.44 -67.29
CA GLY A 16 13.17 3.09 -65.90
C GLY A 16 12.97 4.34 -65.08
N ALA A 17 11.73 4.54 -64.55
CA ALA A 17 11.49 5.52 -63.52
C ALA A 17 12.04 4.97 -62.22
N ALA A 18 13.15 5.56 -61.73
CA ALA A 18 13.67 5.29 -60.40
C ALA A 18 12.76 5.97 -59.36
N CYS A 19 11.96 5.19 -58.64
CA CYS A 19 11.34 5.68 -57.39
C CYS A 19 12.44 5.76 -56.34
N GLU A 20 12.90 6.96 -55.99
CA GLU A 20 13.67 7.18 -54.79
C GLU A 20 12.80 6.90 -53.54
N ALA A 21 13.06 5.79 -52.89
CA ALA A 21 12.55 5.54 -51.56
C ALA A 21 13.27 6.47 -50.57
N GLY A 22 12.54 7.47 -50.09
CA GLY A 22 13.04 8.32 -49.00
C GLY A 22 13.39 7.48 -47.77
N PRO A 23 14.33 7.95 -46.91
CA PRO A 23 14.74 7.23 -45.74
C PRO A 23 13.53 7.00 -44.80
N PRO A 24 13.45 5.85 -44.09
CA PRO A 24 12.39 5.60 -43.15
C PRO A 24 12.41 6.69 -42.07
N SER A 25 11.27 7.39 -41.95
CA SER A 25 11.04 8.34 -40.87
C SER A 25 11.09 7.54 -39.55
N THR A 26 12.19 7.65 -38.83
CA THR A 26 12.24 7.25 -37.42
C THR A 26 11.37 8.24 -36.66
N ALA A 27 10.08 7.91 -36.51
CA ALA A 27 9.25 8.56 -35.52
C ALA A 27 9.94 8.35 -34.15
N ALA A 28 10.52 9.43 -33.61
CA ALA A 28 10.98 9.43 -32.24
C ALA A 28 9.74 9.13 -31.39
N VAL A 29 9.74 7.96 -30.71
CA VAL A 29 8.81 7.67 -29.63
C VAL A 29 9.09 8.74 -28.59
N ALA A 30 8.16 9.69 -28.43
CA ALA A 30 8.22 10.62 -27.31
C ALA A 30 8.34 9.78 -26.03
N PRO A 31 9.22 10.14 -25.07
CA PRO A 31 9.19 9.50 -23.78
C PRO A 31 7.76 9.64 -23.25
N SER A 32 7.12 8.52 -22.92
CA SER A 32 5.90 8.54 -22.12
C SER A 32 6.28 9.30 -20.86
N ASP A 33 5.55 10.39 -20.54
CA ASP A 33 5.56 10.99 -19.21
C ASP A 33 5.08 9.88 -18.27
N GLU A 34 6.00 9.06 -17.79
CA GLU A 34 5.75 8.13 -16.69
C GLU A 34 5.57 9.05 -15.49
N GLU A 35 4.33 9.25 -15.09
CA GLU A 35 3.96 10.07 -13.96
C GLU A 35 4.69 9.52 -12.75
N VAL A 36 5.63 10.30 -12.19
CA VAL A 36 6.44 9.89 -11.04
C VAL A 36 5.50 9.76 -9.85
N ARG A 37 5.21 8.52 -9.47
CA ARG A 37 4.36 8.23 -8.31
C ARG A 37 5.16 8.20 -7.03
N VAL A 38 4.53 8.59 -5.94
CA VAL A 38 5.09 8.56 -4.59
C VAL A 38 5.15 7.10 -4.11
N ARG A 39 6.32 6.65 -3.73
CA ARG A 39 6.58 5.27 -3.27
C ARG A 39 6.02 5.06 -1.86
N PHE A 40 4.89 4.39 -1.77
CA PHE A 40 4.21 4.09 -0.53
C PHE A 40 4.64 2.73 0.04
N VAL A 41 4.97 2.69 1.33
CA VAL A 41 5.21 1.45 2.09
C VAL A 41 4.25 1.38 3.27
N ALA A 42 3.55 0.24 3.41
CA ALA A 42 2.62 -0.01 4.49
C ALA A 42 3.24 -0.97 5.52
N LEU A 43 3.50 -0.45 6.74
CA LEU A 43 4.05 -1.23 7.86
C LEU A 43 2.92 -1.69 8.79
N GLY A 44 3.09 -2.90 9.37
CA GLY A 44 2.12 -3.40 10.33
C GLY A 44 2.06 -4.92 10.49
N ASP A 45 0.88 -5.43 10.74
CA ASP A 45 0.63 -6.83 11.05
C ASP A 45 -0.38 -7.48 10.06
N SER A 46 -1.14 -8.48 10.53
CA SER A 46 -2.16 -9.17 9.73
C SER A 46 -3.21 -8.23 9.13
N TYR A 47 -3.48 -7.11 9.75
CA TYR A 47 -4.44 -6.10 9.28
C TYR A 47 -3.88 -5.28 8.12
N THR A 48 -2.57 -5.16 8.02
CA THR A 48 -1.90 -4.45 6.92
C THR A 48 -1.57 -5.38 5.77
N ILE A 49 -1.07 -6.61 6.05
CA ILE A 49 -0.88 -7.60 4.98
C ILE A 49 -2.21 -8.09 4.38
N GLY A 50 -3.32 -7.89 5.09
CA GLY A 50 -4.66 -8.24 4.61
C GLY A 50 -4.91 -9.75 4.64
N THR A 51 -4.84 -10.34 5.84
CA THR A 51 -5.14 -11.75 6.05
C THR A 51 -6.58 -12.06 5.65
N SER A 52 -6.78 -13.21 5.00
CA SER A 52 -8.07 -13.76 4.57
C SER A 52 -8.82 -12.96 3.50
N VAL A 53 -8.15 -12.01 2.83
CA VAL A 53 -8.68 -11.33 1.64
C VAL A 53 -7.69 -11.43 0.48
N THR A 54 -8.16 -11.18 -0.73
CA THR A 54 -7.29 -11.12 -1.91
C THR A 54 -6.40 -9.88 -1.86
N GLU A 55 -5.32 -9.87 -2.63
CA GLU A 55 -4.40 -8.73 -2.67
C GLU A 55 -5.11 -7.43 -3.04
N ALA A 56 -5.99 -7.44 -4.03
CA ALA A 56 -6.76 -6.27 -4.44
C ALA A 56 -7.74 -5.76 -3.36
N GLU A 57 -8.11 -6.59 -2.39
CA GLU A 57 -9.01 -6.22 -1.31
C GLU A 57 -8.30 -5.66 -0.08
N ARG A 58 -6.98 -5.77 0.02
CA ARG A 58 -6.18 -5.21 1.12
C ARG A 58 -6.29 -3.70 1.13
N TRP A 59 -6.38 -3.08 2.30
CA TRP A 59 -6.52 -1.63 2.36
C TRP A 59 -5.34 -0.84 1.72
N PRO A 60 -4.04 -1.28 1.79
CA PRO A 60 -2.99 -0.56 1.11
C PRO A 60 -3.12 -0.59 -0.42
N ASN A 61 -3.59 -1.72 -0.98
CA ASN A 61 -3.85 -1.86 -2.41
C ASN A 61 -5.05 -0.99 -2.84
N GLN A 62 -6.15 -1.03 -2.08
CA GLN A 62 -7.30 -0.15 -2.34
C GLN A 62 -6.95 1.34 -2.21
N LEU A 63 -6.00 1.70 -1.33
CA LEU A 63 -5.55 3.07 -1.16
C LEU A 63 -4.81 3.58 -2.41
N VAL A 64 -3.88 2.78 -2.96
CA VAL A 64 -3.16 3.16 -4.20
C VAL A 64 -4.07 3.10 -5.43
N ASP A 65 -5.11 2.27 -5.42
CA ASP A 65 -6.13 2.29 -6.47
C ASP A 65 -7.02 3.55 -6.40
N ARG A 66 -7.09 4.20 -5.24
CA ARG A 66 -7.87 5.41 -4.99
C ARG A 66 -7.10 6.70 -5.24
N ILE A 67 -5.79 6.69 -4.97
CA ILE A 67 -4.89 7.86 -5.04
C ILE A 67 -3.86 7.61 -6.14
N ASP A 68 -4.08 8.16 -7.32
CA ASP A 68 -3.25 7.92 -8.52
C ASP A 68 -1.78 8.31 -8.32
N GLU A 69 -1.50 9.27 -7.42
CA GLU A 69 -0.16 9.72 -7.08
C GLU A 69 0.67 8.70 -6.30
N LEU A 70 0.03 7.65 -5.74
CA LEU A 70 0.73 6.62 -4.98
C LEU A 70 1.06 5.38 -5.82
N GLU A 71 2.18 4.75 -5.54
CA GLU A 71 2.47 3.36 -5.90
C GLU A 71 2.82 2.55 -4.65
N LEU A 72 2.28 1.36 -4.50
CA LEU A 72 2.63 0.46 -3.39
C LEU A 72 4.02 -0.15 -3.65
N ALA A 73 5.04 0.47 -3.09
CA ALA A 73 6.43 0.02 -3.20
C ALA A 73 6.73 -1.20 -2.30
N GLY A 74 5.93 -1.41 -1.26
CA GLY A 74 6.06 -2.59 -0.40
C GLY A 74 5.02 -2.65 0.71
N ASN A 75 4.73 -3.90 1.12
CA ASN A 75 3.93 -4.23 2.29
C ASN A 75 4.64 -5.36 3.04
N PRO A 76 5.67 -5.04 3.87
CA PRO A 76 6.45 -6.02 4.62
C PRO A 76 5.75 -6.55 5.87
N ALA A 77 4.50 -6.14 6.11
CA ALA A 77 3.71 -6.58 7.25
C ALA A 77 3.52 -8.10 7.29
N VAL A 78 3.50 -8.69 8.47
CA VAL A 78 3.37 -10.14 8.66
C VAL A 78 2.37 -10.46 9.77
N ASN A 79 1.62 -11.54 9.58
CA ASN A 79 0.66 -12.02 10.57
C ASN A 79 1.32 -12.24 11.94
N GLY A 80 0.71 -11.70 12.97
CA GLY A 80 1.17 -11.91 14.35
C GLY A 80 2.27 -10.95 14.82
N TYR A 81 2.79 -10.08 13.96
CA TYR A 81 3.82 -9.14 14.33
C TYR A 81 3.35 -8.16 15.41
N THR A 82 4.19 -7.99 16.41
CA THR A 82 4.10 -6.96 17.43
C THR A 82 4.89 -5.71 17.02
N SER A 83 4.80 -4.65 17.82
CA SER A 83 5.64 -3.47 17.63
C SER A 83 7.15 -3.78 17.69
N ALA A 84 7.57 -4.79 18.47
CA ALA A 84 8.95 -5.24 18.51
C ALA A 84 9.37 -5.96 17.22
N ASP A 85 8.50 -6.79 16.65
CA ASP A 85 8.76 -7.48 15.39
C ASP A 85 8.83 -6.48 14.22
N LEU A 86 7.98 -5.46 14.20
CA LEU A 86 8.07 -4.37 13.21
C LEU A 86 9.44 -3.69 13.25
N ILE A 87 9.96 -3.39 14.44
CA ILE A 87 11.31 -2.82 14.60
C ILE A 87 12.39 -3.76 14.05
N ALA A 88 12.29 -5.04 14.37
CA ALA A 88 13.31 -6.02 14.04
C ALA A 88 13.32 -6.44 12.57
N GLU A 89 12.14 -6.55 11.96
CA GLU A 89 11.97 -7.22 10.67
C GLU A 89 11.50 -6.28 9.55
N GLU A 90 10.67 -5.26 9.84
CA GLU A 90 10.13 -4.38 8.79
C GLU A 90 10.99 -3.13 8.57
N LEU A 91 11.40 -2.42 9.64
CA LEU A 91 12.23 -1.22 9.50
C LEU A 91 13.52 -1.45 8.70
N PRO A 92 14.25 -2.59 8.84
CA PRO A 92 15.45 -2.85 8.05
C PRO A 92 15.18 -2.95 6.53
N GLN A 93 13.95 -3.23 6.10
CA GLN A 93 13.60 -3.34 4.69
C GLN A 93 13.42 -1.98 4.02
N LEU A 94 13.23 -0.90 4.77
CA LEU A 94 12.96 0.43 4.23
C LEU A 94 14.08 0.96 3.34
N ASP A 95 15.33 0.63 3.61
CA ASP A 95 16.47 1.07 2.80
C ASP A 95 16.41 0.48 1.37
N ALA A 96 15.92 -0.75 1.23
CA ALA A 96 15.72 -1.39 -0.06
C ALA A 96 14.42 -0.93 -0.75
N LEU A 97 13.35 -0.73 0.03
CA LEU A 97 12.04 -0.29 -0.46
C LEU A 97 12.01 1.19 -0.85
N ARG A 98 12.90 2.01 -0.25
CA ARG A 98 13.04 3.46 -0.52
C ARG A 98 11.69 4.19 -0.52
N PRO A 99 10.94 4.16 0.60
CA PRO A 99 9.66 4.83 0.68
C PRO A 99 9.81 6.35 0.57
N GLU A 100 8.78 6.97 0.01
CA GLU A 100 8.56 8.42 0.00
C GLU A 100 7.32 8.78 0.82
N PHE A 101 6.51 7.78 1.19
CA PHE A 101 5.37 7.84 2.10
C PHE A 101 5.25 6.52 2.86
N VAL A 102 4.94 6.58 4.17
CA VAL A 102 4.80 5.39 5.03
C VAL A 102 3.53 5.47 5.86
N SER A 103 2.82 4.35 5.97
CA SER A 103 1.79 4.16 7.00
C SER A 103 2.25 3.17 8.07
N VAL A 104 1.76 3.36 9.30
CA VAL A 104 1.99 2.45 10.44
C VAL A 104 0.66 2.08 11.06
N LEU A 105 0.35 0.77 11.11
CA LEU A 105 -0.77 0.19 11.83
C LEU A 105 -0.25 -1.02 12.62
N ILE A 106 -0.05 -0.87 13.91
CA ILE A 106 0.54 -1.91 14.78
C ILE A 106 0.01 -1.79 16.21
N GLY A 107 -0.10 -2.90 16.93
CA GLY A 107 -0.47 -2.91 18.34
C GLY A 107 -1.49 -3.99 18.73
N VAL A 108 -2.23 -4.59 17.77
CA VAL A 108 -3.17 -5.69 18.08
C VAL A 108 -2.44 -6.82 18.80
N ASN A 109 -1.34 -7.28 18.23
CA ASN A 109 -0.59 -8.41 18.77
C ASN A 109 0.15 -8.05 20.07
N ASP A 110 0.49 -6.79 20.28
CA ASP A 110 1.01 -6.33 21.57
C ASP A 110 -0.04 -6.54 22.67
N VAL A 111 -1.31 -6.21 22.40
CA VAL A 111 -2.42 -6.44 23.34
C VAL A 111 -2.64 -7.94 23.55
N VAL A 112 -2.75 -8.73 22.49
CA VAL A 112 -2.98 -10.18 22.53
C VAL A 112 -1.88 -10.90 23.32
N GLN A 113 -0.62 -10.49 23.15
CA GLN A 113 0.55 -11.09 23.80
C GLN A 113 0.82 -10.50 25.18
N GLY A 114 0.04 -9.50 25.62
CA GLY A 114 0.19 -8.89 26.96
C GLY A 114 1.46 -8.06 27.08
N VAL A 115 1.93 -7.43 26.00
CA VAL A 115 3.05 -6.49 26.05
C VAL A 115 2.69 -5.32 26.95
N PRO A 116 3.52 -4.98 27.95
CA PRO A 116 3.23 -3.84 28.83
C PRO A 116 3.10 -2.52 28.05
N ASP A 117 2.15 -1.67 28.43
CA ASP A 117 1.90 -0.37 27.77
C ASP A 117 3.18 0.49 27.68
N ALA A 118 4.04 0.48 28.71
CA ALA A 118 5.31 1.20 28.68
C ALA A 118 6.32 0.65 27.66
N GLN A 119 6.32 -0.67 27.43
CA GLN A 119 7.16 -1.29 26.42
C GLN A 119 6.65 -0.96 25.02
N TYR A 120 5.33 -1.06 24.80
CA TYR A 120 4.70 -0.65 23.53
C TYR A 120 4.99 0.84 23.22
N ALA A 121 4.84 1.73 24.21
CA ALA A 121 5.18 3.15 24.07
C ALA A 121 6.64 3.37 23.66
N GLY A 122 7.57 2.61 24.27
CA GLY A 122 8.99 2.63 23.91
C GLY A 122 9.22 2.18 22.46
N ASN A 123 8.57 1.09 22.05
CA ASN A 123 8.67 0.57 20.68
C ASN A 123 8.08 1.57 19.66
N VAL A 124 6.93 2.15 19.94
CA VAL A 124 6.32 3.20 19.10
C VAL A 124 7.28 4.39 18.94
N ALA A 125 7.91 4.84 20.02
CA ALA A 125 8.89 5.93 19.94
C ALA A 125 10.05 5.57 19.00
N VAL A 126 10.61 4.38 19.11
CA VAL A 126 11.67 3.88 18.22
C VAL A 126 11.20 3.84 16.76
N ILE A 127 10.01 3.29 16.50
CA ILE A 127 9.46 3.20 15.14
C ILE A 127 9.35 4.60 14.52
N LEU A 128 8.73 5.54 15.22
CA LEU A 128 8.51 6.89 14.69
C LEU A 128 9.82 7.68 14.53
N GLU A 129 10.79 7.51 15.41
CA GLU A 129 12.11 8.14 15.30
C GLU A 129 12.89 7.60 14.10
N GLU A 130 12.89 6.28 13.88
CA GLU A 130 13.51 5.65 12.72
C GLU A 130 12.87 6.09 11.39
N LEU A 131 11.54 6.30 11.38
CA LEU A 131 10.86 6.84 10.21
C LEU A 131 11.21 8.32 9.98
N LEU A 132 11.28 9.13 11.04
CA LEU A 132 11.62 10.55 10.94
C LEU A 132 13.07 10.82 10.53
N VAL A 133 13.97 9.85 10.73
CA VAL A 133 15.34 9.93 10.15
C VAL A 133 15.30 9.85 8.62
N ARG A 134 14.30 9.17 8.05
CA ARG A 134 14.16 8.91 6.61
C ARG A 134 13.21 9.86 5.90
N LEU A 135 12.14 10.28 6.59
CA LEU A 135 11.01 11.01 6.00
C LEU A 135 10.60 12.20 6.89
N PRO A 136 10.16 13.32 6.33
CA PRO A 136 9.51 14.36 7.11
C PRO A 136 8.16 13.86 7.68
N ALA A 137 7.71 14.45 8.78
CA ALA A 137 6.46 14.07 9.45
C ALA A 137 5.23 14.05 8.52
N GLY A 138 5.17 14.97 7.55
CA GLY A 138 4.12 15.04 6.53
C GLY A 138 4.14 13.89 5.50
N ARG A 139 5.09 12.96 5.59
CA ARG A 139 5.18 11.75 4.76
C ARG A 139 4.98 10.47 5.56
N ILE A 140 4.46 10.59 6.79
CA ILE A 140 4.16 9.48 7.68
C ILE A 140 2.72 9.64 8.17
N VAL A 141 1.95 8.55 8.14
CA VAL A 141 0.61 8.48 8.71
C VAL A 141 0.51 7.26 9.64
N CYS A 142 -0.01 7.48 10.85
CA CYS A 142 -0.36 6.38 11.73
C CYS A 142 -1.86 6.11 11.66
N VAL A 143 -2.22 4.84 11.73
CA VAL A 143 -3.59 4.35 11.60
C VAL A 143 -3.97 3.61 12.88
N ALA A 144 -5.14 3.90 13.42
CA ALA A 144 -5.63 3.23 14.62
C ALA A 144 -5.79 1.72 14.39
N THR A 145 -5.47 0.96 15.42
CA THR A 145 -5.70 -0.48 15.51
C THR A 145 -7.20 -0.76 15.63
N PRO A 146 -7.77 -1.70 14.85
CA PRO A 146 -9.17 -2.09 14.97
C PRO A 146 -9.46 -2.88 16.24
N ASP A 147 -10.68 -2.86 16.69
CA ASP A 147 -11.16 -3.70 17.80
C ASP A 147 -11.62 -5.08 17.26
N TYR A 148 -10.72 -6.04 17.27
CA TYR A 148 -11.01 -7.41 16.83
C TYR A 148 -11.99 -8.16 17.73
N THR A 149 -12.20 -7.70 18.98
CA THR A 149 -13.09 -8.35 19.93
C THR A 149 -14.56 -8.33 19.49
N ARG A 150 -14.87 -7.48 18.49
CA ARG A 150 -16.21 -7.33 17.90
C ARG A 150 -16.48 -8.32 16.76
N THR A 151 -15.59 -9.25 16.52
CA THR A 151 -15.72 -10.28 15.50
C THR A 151 -16.16 -11.61 16.08
N PRO A 152 -16.68 -12.57 15.28
CA PRO A 152 -17.09 -13.90 15.77
C PRO A 152 -16.00 -14.65 16.54
N ARG A 153 -14.71 -14.45 16.18
CA ARG A 153 -13.58 -15.12 16.82
C ARG A 153 -12.81 -14.22 17.80
N GLY A 154 -13.26 -13.01 18.03
CA GLY A 154 -12.59 -12.07 18.95
C GLY A 154 -12.39 -12.62 20.36
N GLY A 155 -13.35 -13.39 20.85
CA GLY A 155 -13.24 -14.06 22.16
C GLY A 155 -12.22 -15.20 22.27
N ASP A 156 -11.64 -15.66 21.15
CA ASP A 156 -10.60 -16.72 21.14
C ASP A 156 -9.28 -16.23 21.77
N TYR A 157 -9.09 -14.92 21.88
CA TYR A 157 -7.83 -14.29 22.28
C TYR A 157 -7.82 -13.71 23.71
N GLY A 158 -8.89 -13.93 24.46
CA GLY A 158 -9.00 -13.49 25.84
C GLY A 158 -10.39 -12.89 26.17
N ASP A 159 -10.51 -12.28 27.33
CA ASP A 159 -11.74 -11.57 27.72
C ASP A 159 -11.96 -10.36 26.78
N PRO A 160 -13.08 -10.29 26.04
CA PRO A 160 -13.29 -9.25 25.03
C PRO A 160 -13.27 -7.82 25.57
N GLU A 161 -13.74 -7.60 26.81
CA GLU A 161 -13.73 -6.26 27.41
C GLU A 161 -12.31 -5.84 27.77
N VAL A 162 -11.52 -6.75 28.38
CA VAL A 162 -10.12 -6.50 28.73
C VAL A 162 -9.26 -6.24 27.48
N GLN A 163 -9.50 -7.01 26.43
CA GLN A 163 -8.79 -6.86 25.15
C GLN A 163 -9.18 -5.56 24.45
N SER A 164 -10.47 -5.23 24.38
CA SER A 164 -10.95 -3.97 23.79
C SER A 164 -10.36 -2.75 24.52
N ASP A 165 -10.34 -2.77 25.86
CA ASP A 165 -9.67 -1.73 26.68
C ASP A 165 -8.17 -1.65 26.33
N GLY A 166 -7.53 -2.80 26.07
CA GLY A 166 -6.14 -2.86 25.60
C GLY A 166 -5.96 -2.14 24.26
N ILE A 167 -6.84 -2.38 23.30
CA ILE A 167 -6.82 -1.70 21.99
C ILE A 167 -7.02 -0.18 22.15
N VAL A 168 -7.93 0.24 23.02
CA VAL A 168 -8.11 1.67 23.32
C VAL A 168 -6.82 2.30 23.85
N ARG A 169 -6.09 1.61 24.76
CA ARG A 169 -4.84 2.11 25.33
C ARG A 169 -3.72 2.19 24.29
N VAL A 170 -3.51 1.16 23.47
CA VAL A 170 -2.45 1.20 22.44
C VAL A 170 -2.75 2.27 21.39
N ASN A 171 -4.01 2.48 21.01
CA ASN A 171 -4.41 3.56 20.12
C ASN A 171 -4.15 4.95 20.74
N ALA A 172 -4.40 5.13 22.03
CA ALA A 172 -4.10 6.37 22.74
C ALA A 172 -2.58 6.65 22.77
N ILE A 173 -1.77 5.64 23.08
CA ILE A 173 -0.30 5.73 23.10
C ILE A 173 0.24 6.10 21.71
N LEU A 174 -0.22 5.42 20.66
CA LEU A 174 0.22 5.69 19.28
C LEU A 174 -0.18 7.12 18.86
N ARG A 175 -1.41 7.52 19.14
CA ARG A 175 -1.90 8.88 18.84
C ARG A 175 -1.05 9.95 19.53
N GLU A 176 -0.84 9.85 20.84
CA GLU A 176 -0.03 10.80 21.60
C GLU A 176 1.41 10.91 21.07
N ALA A 177 2.00 9.76 20.72
CA ALA A 177 3.34 9.71 20.15
C ALA A 177 3.42 10.39 18.77
N CYS A 178 2.39 10.21 17.94
CA CYS A 178 2.27 10.84 16.63
C CYS A 178 2.07 12.37 16.76
N GLU A 179 1.13 12.81 17.61
CA GLU A 179 0.85 14.22 17.85
C GLU A 179 2.08 14.98 18.35
N ALA A 180 2.84 14.39 19.28
CA ALA A 180 4.09 14.97 19.78
C ALA A 180 5.16 15.18 18.71
N ARG A 181 5.05 14.50 17.56
CA ARG A 181 5.99 14.56 16.43
C ARG A 181 5.39 15.21 15.16
N SER A 182 4.20 15.81 15.27
CA SER A 182 3.46 16.38 14.13
C SER A 182 3.15 15.36 13.03
N ILE A 183 3.05 14.08 13.37
CA ILE A 183 2.61 13.01 12.48
C ILE A 183 1.09 12.90 12.55
N ARG A 184 0.44 12.70 11.40
CA ARG A 184 -1.02 12.54 11.35
C ARG A 184 -1.43 11.15 11.85
N PHE A 185 -2.51 11.12 12.62
CA PHE A 185 -3.12 9.89 13.11
C PHE A 185 -4.57 9.80 12.62
N VAL A 186 -4.97 8.62 12.10
CA VAL A 186 -6.32 8.32 11.63
C VAL A 186 -7.03 7.48 12.69
N PRO A 187 -7.96 8.03 13.47
CA PRO A 187 -8.61 7.34 14.59
C PRO A 187 -9.77 6.42 14.17
N ASP A 188 -10.37 6.66 13.01
CA ASP A 188 -11.69 6.17 12.60
C ASP A 188 -11.77 4.64 12.49
N ILE A 189 -10.63 3.97 12.33
CA ILE A 189 -10.57 2.52 12.13
C ILE A 189 -11.13 1.75 13.33
N PHE A 190 -10.88 2.24 14.54
CA PHE A 190 -11.44 1.65 15.76
C PHE A 190 -12.98 1.66 15.72
N GLU A 191 -13.60 2.80 15.43
CA GLU A 191 -15.05 2.95 15.35
C GLU A 191 -15.66 2.16 14.18
N ILE A 192 -14.97 2.12 13.03
CA ILE A 192 -15.40 1.32 11.87
C ILE A 192 -15.45 -0.16 12.24
N SER A 193 -14.49 -0.68 13.00
CA SER A 193 -14.44 -2.08 13.41
C SER A 193 -15.57 -2.48 14.34
N GLN A 194 -16.14 -1.55 15.14
CA GLN A 194 -17.29 -1.81 16.00
C GLN A 194 -18.53 -2.26 15.19
N ARG A 195 -18.64 -1.84 13.93
CA ARG A 195 -19.77 -2.18 13.04
C ARG A 195 -19.82 -3.66 12.68
N ALA A 196 -18.73 -4.40 12.88
CA ALA A 196 -18.66 -5.86 12.66
C ALA A 196 -19.68 -6.66 13.51
N LEU A 197 -20.15 -6.09 14.64
CA LEU A 197 -21.22 -6.68 15.46
C LEU A 197 -22.57 -6.69 14.75
N GLU A 198 -22.84 -5.69 13.94
CA GLU A 198 -24.14 -5.48 13.29
C GLU A 198 -24.14 -5.93 11.84
N ASP A 199 -22.95 -5.92 11.20
CA ASP A 199 -22.79 -6.28 9.78
C ASP A 199 -21.71 -7.35 9.60
N PRO A 200 -22.08 -8.64 9.57
CA PRO A 200 -21.13 -9.74 9.35
C PRO A 200 -20.39 -9.67 8.00
N ALA A 201 -20.91 -8.94 7.01
CA ALA A 201 -20.22 -8.78 5.72
C ALA A 201 -18.91 -7.97 5.84
N LEU A 202 -18.70 -7.29 6.97
CA LEU A 202 -17.46 -6.58 7.27
C LEU A 202 -16.35 -7.50 7.80
N VAL A 203 -16.64 -8.77 8.10
CA VAL A 203 -15.67 -9.74 8.60
C VAL A 203 -15.33 -10.72 7.47
N ALA A 204 -14.05 -11.05 7.32
CA ALA A 204 -13.59 -12.05 6.36
C ALA A 204 -14.02 -13.49 6.77
N ASP A 205 -13.85 -14.45 5.86
CA ASP A 205 -14.28 -15.84 6.06
C ASP A 205 -13.62 -16.55 7.26
N ASP A 206 -12.49 -16.02 7.75
CA ASP A 206 -11.84 -16.56 8.95
C ASP A 206 -12.53 -16.17 10.27
N GLY A 207 -13.52 -15.30 10.20
CA GLY A 207 -14.30 -14.86 11.34
C GLY A 207 -13.55 -13.90 12.29
N LEU A 208 -12.41 -13.36 11.88
CA LEU A 208 -11.56 -12.48 12.69
C LEU A 208 -11.16 -11.20 11.98
N HIS A 209 -10.54 -11.32 10.79
CA HIS A 209 -9.98 -10.19 10.07
C HIS A 209 -11.04 -9.42 9.27
N PRO A 210 -10.77 -8.16 8.91
CA PRO A 210 -11.66 -7.37 8.07
C PRO A 210 -11.84 -8.00 6.69
N SER A 211 -13.07 -7.93 6.17
CA SER A 211 -13.34 -8.21 4.75
C SER A 211 -12.84 -7.06 3.86
N GLY A 212 -12.77 -7.30 2.55
CA GLY A 212 -12.50 -6.24 1.57
C GLY A 212 -13.50 -5.07 1.64
N ALA A 213 -14.73 -5.34 2.09
CA ALA A 213 -15.74 -4.30 2.31
C ALA A 213 -15.39 -3.41 3.52
N GLN A 214 -14.92 -3.99 4.63
CA GLN A 214 -14.45 -3.19 5.76
C GLN A 214 -13.19 -2.40 5.41
N TYR A 215 -12.23 -3.01 4.70
CA TYR A 215 -11.04 -2.30 4.22
C TYR A 215 -11.36 -1.12 3.32
N ARG A 216 -12.45 -1.18 2.54
CA ARG A 216 -12.91 -0.02 1.75
C ARG A 216 -13.35 1.14 2.66
N LEU A 217 -14.05 0.87 3.75
CA LEU A 217 -14.41 1.89 4.74
C LEU A 217 -13.17 2.50 5.42
N TRP A 218 -12.11 1.69 5.63
CA TRP A 218 -10.83 2.21 6.13
C TRP A 218 -10.20 3.18 5.12
N VAL A 219 -10.19 2.80 3.84
CA VAL A 219 -9.66 3.67 2.78
C VAL A 219 -10.46 4.97 2.68
N ASP A 220 -11.79 4.92 2.84
CA ASP A 220 -12.62 6.14 2.86
C ASP A 220 -12.24 7.10 4.00
N ALA A 221 -11.73 6.59 5.12
CA ALA A 221 -11.22 7.40 6.23
C ALA A 221 -9.76 7.83 6.05
N ILE A 222 -8.91 6.97 5.50
CA ILE A 222 -7.46 7.19 5.35
C ILE A 222 -7.16 8.12 4.17
N ALA A 223 -7.81 7.91 3.01
CA ALA A 223 -7.48 8.61 1.77
C ALA A 223 -7.51 10.14 1.89
N PRO A 224 -8.52 10.78 2.49
CA PRO A 224 -8.53 12.24 2.62
C PRO A 224 -7.35 12.79 3.42
N VAL A 225 -6.87 12.04 4.43
CA VAL A 225 -5.71 12.43 5.23
C VAL A 225 -4.43 12.31 4.43
N VAL A 226 -4.30 11.25 3.62
CA VAL A 226 -3.13 11.02 2.76
C VAL A 226 -3.08 12.04 1.64
N GLU A 227 -4.20 12.32 0.96
CA GLU A 227 -4.32 13.36 -0.07
C GLU A 227 -3.88 14.74 0.47
N ASP A 228 -4.32 15.12 1.68
CA ASP A 228 -3.90 16.36 2.35
C ASP A 228 -2.38 16.40 2.61
N LEU A 229 -1.80 15.28 3.04
CA LEU A 229 -0.35 15.15 3.29
C LEU A 229 0.48 15.15 2.00
N LEU A 230 -0.05 14.66 0.89
CA LEU A 230 0.63 14.66 -0.40
C LEU A 230 0.61 16.05 -1.04
N ALA A 231 -0.45 16.84 -0.81
CA ALA A 231 -0.61 18.19 -1.35
C ALA A 231 0.26 19.25 -0.65
N GLY A 232 0.75 19.01 0.57
CA GLY A 232 1.56 19.95 1.38
C GLY A 232 3.03 19.69 1.26
#